data_14324f47a1c3e3be8541cdb82f6d8c79
#
_entry.id   14324f47a1c3e3be8541cdb82f6d8c79
#
_cell.length_a   1.000
_cell.length_b   1.000
_cell.length_c   1.000
_cell.angle_alpha   90.00
_cell.angle_beta   90.00
_cell.angle_gamma   90.00
#
_symmetry.space_group_name_H-M   'P 1'
#
loop_
_entity.id
_entity.type
_entity.pdbx_description
1 polymer ?
#
loop_
_entity_poly.entity_id
_entity_poly.type
_entity_poly.pdbx_seq_one_letter_code
_entity_poly.pdbx_strand_id
1 'polypeptide(L)'
;MKNKNKLLTILLIITFSFAGTGKSVGTAGGTELLIPTGAKGIALNGANNATVSGVDALFFNPAGISNLGSGVETQFSNTNYIADIGMSYLALAGNMGKNTIALSIKSFDFGDIAHTTADDPTGASGKTFSPQFLTITAGYSKAYTDRIRFGASIKLVNETIMQTNANGVAFDMGVQYTHGSLPLNLGIVLRNLGPKMQYAGSNLEQSIQPDDSESGTIDEHFQIIAQPFDLPASLNISATYAPIDALKLHGNFENNAFGFNQFHGGAEYNLTLAGLDVWVGGGTNLYLVDDDTDGWDEDLTKNNFATSFGGGFSLPMGALNFGVDYGIKTSETFGNTGVLAFNIGF
;
A
#
# COMPACT_ATOMS: atom_id res chain seq x y z
N MET A 1 -7.32 -37.80 -2.21
CA MET A 1 -8.35 -36.76 -2.34
C MET A 1 -8.88 -36.25 -0.98
N LYS A 2 -9.18 -37.08 0.01
CA LYS A 2 -9.74 -36.64 1.32
C LYS A 2 -8.89 -35.64 2.13
N ASN A 3 -7.56 -35.64 2.02
CA ASN A 3 -6.70 -34.72 2.78
C ASN A 3 -6.57 -33.33 2.15
N LYS A 4 -6.75 -33.20 0.82
CA LYS A 4 -6.72 -31.89 0.14
C LYS A 4 -7.91 -31.01 0.52
N ASN A 5 -9.11 -31.64 0.67
CA ASN A 5 -10.30 -30.91 1.08
C ASN A 5 -10.23 -30.43 2.54
N LYS A 6 -9.55 -31.20 3.42
CA LYS A 6 -9.35 -30.77 4.81
C LYS A 6 -8.39 -29.57 4.92
N LEU A 7 -7.35 -29.50 4.09
CA LEU A 7 -6.42 -28.37 4.08
C LEU A 7 -7.11 -27.10 3.56
N LEU A 8 -7.94 -27.22 2.52
CA LEU A 8 -8.75 -26.14 1.97
C LEU A 8 -9.78 -25.62 2.99
N THR A 9 -10.43 -26.55 3.71
CA THR A 9 -11.40 -26.21 4.76
C THR A 9 -10.73 -25.54 5.95
N ILE A 10 -9.53 -25.97 6.37
CA ILE A 10 -8.77 -25.34 7.43
C ILE A 10 -8.30 -23.94 7.02
N LEU A 11 -7.85 -23.76 5.78
CA LEU A 11 -7.47 -22.45 5.23
C LEU A 11 -8.68 -21.50 5.20
N LEU A 12 -9.86 -21.98 4.80
CA LEU A 12 -11.10 -21.21 4.80
C LEU A 12 -11.57 -20.84 6.21
N ILE A 13 -11.40 -21.71 7.20
CA ILE A 13 -11.80 -21.46 8.59
C ILE A 13 -10.87 -20.41 9.24
N ILE A 14 -9.57 -20.43 8.92
CA ILE A 14 -8.61 -19.46 9.44
C ILE A 14 -8.95 -18.04 8.93
N THR A 15 -9.46 -17.89 7.71
CA THR A 15 -9.83 -16.58 7.15
C THR A 15 -11.03 -15.95 7.85
N PHE A 16 -11.96 -16.73 8.36
CA PHE A 16 -13.12 -16.22 9.12
C PHE A 16 -12.79 -15.82 10.57
N SER A 17 -11.66 -16.27 11.11
CA SER A 17 -11.27 -16.00 12.51
C SER A 17 -10.59 -14.63 12.70
N PHE A 18 -10.20 -13.95 11.63
CA PHE A 18 -9.59 -12.63 11.64
C PHE A 18 -10.51 -11.54 11.08
N ALA A 19 -11.82 -11.70 11.23
CA ALA A 19 -12.74 -10.64 10.86
C ALA A 19 -12.42 -9.38 11.70
N GLY A 20 -11.87 -8.36 11.07
CA GLY A 20 -11.78 -7.04 11.66
C GLY A 20 -13.20 -6.64 12.12
N THR A 21 -13.36 -6.26 13.37
CA THR A 21 -14.67 -5.79 13.85
C THR A 21 -14.84 -4.36 13.35
N GLY A 22 -16.02 -4.01 12.81
CA GLY A 22 -16.35 -2.64 12.37
C GLY A 22 -16.05 -1.56 13.43
N LYS A 23 -15.91 -1.94 14.70
CA LYS A 23 -15.54 -1.07 15.82
C LYS A 23 -14.12 -0.47 15.74
N SER A 24 -13.23 -1.05 14.96
CA SER A 24 -11.83 -0.59 14.82
C SER A 24 -11.60 0.21 13.53
N VAL A 25 -12.62 0.38 12.70
CA VAL A 25 -12.50 1.13 11.44
C VAL A 25 -12.10 2.58 11.72
N GLY A 26 -11.05 3.04 11.03
CA GLY A 26 -10.54 4.40 11.15
C GLY A 26 -9.72 4.70 12.41
N THR A 27 -9.39 3.70 13.24
CA THR A 27 -8.60 3.90 14.47
C THR A 27 -7.09 3.67 14.27
N ALA A 28 -6.65 3.17 13.13
CA ALA A 28 -5.23 3.06 12.80
C ALA A 28 -4.67 4.41 12.33
N GLY A 29 -3.38 4.65 12.62
CA GLY A 29 -2.57 5.67 11.94
C GLY A 29 -1.66 5.01 10.91
N GLY A 30 -0.71 5.76 10.35
CA GLY A 30 0.17 5.24 9.30
C GLY A 30 -0.60 4.83 8.03
N THR A 31 -1.72 5.50 7.76
CA THR A 31 -2.63 5.12 6.66
C THR A 31 -2.03 5.30 5.28
N GLU A 32 -0.96 6.08 5.15
CA GLU A 32 -0.15 6.18 3.94
C GLU A 32 0.45 4.83 3.52
N LEU A 33 0.61 3.89 4.45
CA LEU A 33 1.04 2.52 4.16
C LEU A 33 0.03 1.73 3.32
N LEU A 34 -1.24 2.12 3.32
CA LEU A 34 -2.30 1.50 2.51
C LEU A 34 -2.35 2.06 1.09
N ILE A 35 -1.76 3.26 0.84
CA ILE A 35 -1.81 3.90 -0.48
C ILE A 35 -0.89 3.14 -1.43
N PRO A 36 -1.43 2.53 -2.50
CA PRO A 36 -0.66 1.68 -3.39
C PRO A 36 0.31 2.47 -4.26
N THR A 37 1.40 1.83 -4.61
CA THR A 37 2.43 2.33 -5.53
C THR A 37 2.36 1.56 -6.84
N GLY A 38 2.86 2.13 -7.93
CA GLY A 38 2.91 1.47 -9.24
C GLY A 38 1.56 1.44 -9.97
N ALA A 39 1.61 1.72 -11.25
CA ALA A 39 0.41 1.91 -12.08
C ALA A 39 -0.39 0.61 -12.27
N LYS A 40 0.31 -0.51 -12.47
CA LYS A 40 -0.32 -1.80 -12.76
C LYS A 40 -1.12 -2.33 -11.56
N GLY A 41 -0.58 -2.23 -10.35
CA GLY A 41 -1.27 -2.65 -9.13
C GLY A 41 -2.50 -1.79 -8.84
N ILE A 42 -2.44 -0.49 -9.13
CA ILE A 42 -3.58 0.43 -9.01
C ILE A 42 -4.65 0.10 -10.05
N ALA A 43 -4.25 -0.10 -11.32
CA ALA A 43 -5.18 -0.46 -12.39
C ALA A 43 -5.94 -1.76 -12.11
N LEU A 44 -5.29 -2.75 -11.49
CA LEU A 44 -5.90 -4.03 -11.11
C LEU A 44 -6.53 -4.00 -9.71
N ASN A 45 -6.62 -2.83 -9.10
CA ASN A 45 -7.18 -2.60 -7.77
C ASN A 45 -6.58 -3.50 -6.67
N GLY A 46 -5.29 -3.85 -6.77
CA GLY A 46 -4.62 -4.73 -5.81
C GLY A 46 -5.02 -6.21 -5.89
N ALA A 47 -5.70 -6.64 -6.96
CA ALA A 47 -6.15 -8.02 -7.11
C ALA A 47 -5.02 -9.00 -7.48
N ASN A 48 -3.86 -8.52 -7.96
CA ASN A 48 -2.80 -9.31 -8.58
C ASN A 48 -1.71 -9.83 -7.62
N ASN A 49 -1.94 -9.85 -6.30
CA ASN A 49 -0.95 -10.24 -5.29
C ASN A 49 -0.34 -11.65 -5.49
N ALA A 50 -1.05 -12.56 -6.18
CA ALA A 50 -0.57 -13.91 -6.51
C ALA A 50 0.50 -13.91 -7.62
N THR A 51 0.55 -12.88 -8.47
CA THR A 51 1.41 -12.83 -9.67
C THR A 51 2.19 -11.53 -9.82
N VAL A 52 2.02 -10.58 -8.91
CA VAL A 52 2.84 -9.36 -8.90
C VAL A 52 4.32 -9.73 -8.88
N SER A 53 5.13 -9.03 -9.65
CA SER A 53 6.55 -9.32 -9.84
C SER A 53 7.38 -8.05 -9.88
N GLY A 54 8.71 -8.21 -9.81
CA GLY A 54 9.64 -7.10 -9.90
C GLY A 54 9.52 -6.12 -8.75
N VAL A 55 9.77 -4.86 -9.02
CA VAL A 55 9.75 -3.78 -8.02
C VAL A 55 8.37 -3.49 -7.45
N ASP A 56 7.30 -3.71 -8.23
CA ASP A 56 5.91 -3.56 -7.74
C ASP A 56 5.60 -4.53 -6.60
N ALA A 57 6.23 -5.71 -6.61
CA ALA A 57 6.02 -6.72 -5.58
C ALA A 57 6.46 -6.25 -4.19
N LEU A 58 7.38 -5.29 -4.10
CA LEU A 58 7.85 -4.77 -2.82
C LEU A 58 6.70 -4.15 -1.99
N PHE A 59 5.70 -3.58 -2.65
CA PHE A 59 4.51 -3.06 -1.98
C PHE A 59 3.40 -4.12 -1.82
N PHE A 60 3.11 -4.91 -2.86
CA PHE A 60 1.94 -5.77 -2.90
C PHE A 60 2.16 -7.15 -2.27
N ASN A 61 3.26 -7.84 -2.64
CA ASN A 61 3.64 -9.14 -2.08
C ASN A 61 5.14 -9.35 -2.27
N PRO A 62 5.96 -9.21 -1.21
CA PRO A 62 7.42 -9.25 -1.33
C PRO A 62 7.97 -10.57 -1.89
N ALA A 63 7.20 -11.67 -1.90
CA ALA A 63 7.63 -12.91 -2.56
C ALA A 63 7.86 -12.75 -4.08
N GLY A 64 7.12 -11.83 -4.71
CA GLY A 64 7.22 -11.56 -6.14
C GLY A 64 8.48 -10.80 -6.56
N ILE A 65 9.23 -10.21 -5.64
CA ILE A 65 10.49 -9.50 -5.93
C ILE A 65 11.49 -10.44 -6.63
N SER A 66 11.53 -11.73 -6.25
CA SER A 66 12.41 -12.72 -6.88
C SER A 66 12.05 -13.09 -8.33
N ASN A 67 10.98 -12.55 -8.85
CA ASN A 67 10.53 -12.75 -10.24
C ASN A 67 10.77 -11.48 -11.06
N LEU A 68 12.04 -11.04 -11.10
CA LEU A 68 12.47 -9.94 -11.97
C LEU A 68 12.49 -10.39 -13.43
N GLY A 69 12.07 -9.49 -14.32
CA GLY A 69 12.20 -9.69 -15.78
C GLY A 69 13.62 -9.50 -16.30
N SER A 70 14.46 -8.81 -15.52
CA SER A 70 15.88 -8.50 -15.82
C SER A 70 16.74 -8.72 -14.58
N GLY A 71 18.05 -8.54 -14.69
CA GLY A 71 18.98 -8.65 -13.55
C GLY A 71 18.74 -7.58 -12.48
N VAL A 72 18.41 -6.37 -12.92
CA VAL A 72 18.07 -5.22 -12.09
C VAL A 72 16.85 -4.51 -12.67
N GLU A 73 15.92 -4.12 -11.83
CA GLU A 73 14.75 -3.31 -12.19
C GLU A 73 14.69 -2.07 -11.31
N THR A 74 14.33 -0.95 -11.94
CA THR A 74 14.08 0.33 -11.27
C THR A 74 12.72 0.86 -11.71
N GLN A 75 11.97 1.41 -10.79
CA GLN A 75 10.70 2.09 -11.07
C GLN A 75 10.70 3.46 -10.41
N PHE A 76 10.27 4.45 -11.16
CA PHE A 76 9.85 5.73 -10.63
C PHE A 76 8.35 5.91 -10.94
N SER A 77 7.55 6.24 -9.95
CA SER A 77 6.16 6.59 -10.18
C SER A 77 5.76 7.85 -9.43
N ASN A 78 4.85 8.59 -10.07
CA ASN A 78 4.21 9.76 -9.49
C ASN A 78 2.69 9.54 -9.51
N THR A 79 2.07 9.78 -8.37
CA THR A 79 0.63 9.63 -8.15
C THR A 79 0.04 10.96 -7.77
N ASN A 80 -0.97 11.38 -8.49
CA ASN A 80 -1.88 12.42 -8.02
C ASN A 80 -3.00 11.72 -7.24
N TYR A 81 -2.92 11.86 -5.91
CA TYR A 81 -3.84 11.24 -4.97
C TYR A 81 -5.06 12.15 -4.74
N ILE A 82 -5.82 11.91 -3.70
CA ILE A 82 -6.99 12.73 -3.33
C ILE A 82 -6.56 14.11 -2.83
N ALA A 83 -7.41 15.14 -3.01
CA ALA A 83 -7.21 16.49 -2.49
C ALA A 83 -5.86 17.13 -2.89
N ASP A 84 -5.40 16.86 -4.11
CA ASP A 84 -4.13 17.36 -4.67
C ASP A 84 -2.86 16.89 -3.93
N ILE A 85 -2.98 15.89 -3.08
CA ILE A 85 -1.81 15.27 -2.43
C ILE A 85 -1.01 14.52 -3.49
N GLY A 86 0.26 14.91 -3.66
CA GLY A 86 1.21 14.22 -4.50
C GLY A 86 1.89 13.07 -3.78
N MET A 87 2.11 11.93 -4.46
CA MET A 87 2.95 10.85 -3.94
C MET A 87 4.01 10.49 -4.97
N SER A 88 5.27 10.53 -4.57
CA SER A 88 6.42 10.06 -5.36
C SER A 88 6.95 8.75 -4.79
N TYR A 89 7.26 7.82 -5.68
CA TYR A 89 7.80 6.52 -5.33
C TYR A 89 8.99 6.18 -6.23
N LEU A 90 10.08 5.74 -5.62
CA LEU A 90 11.26 5.23 -6.28
C LEU A 90 11.58 3.85 -5.71
N ALA A 91 11.75 2.86 -6.57
CA ALA A 91 12.14 1.52 -6.17
C ALA A 91 13.23 0.95 -7.06
N LEU A 92 14.06 0.11 -6.47
CA LEU A 92 15.15 -0.63 -7.12
C LEU A 92 15.13 -2.07 -6.61
N ALA A 93 15.25 -3.05 -7.51
CA ALA A 93 15.43 -4.44 -7.15
C ALA A 93 16.53 -5.07 -7.98
N GLY A 94 17.30 -5.97 -7.39
CA GLY A 94 18.40 -6.63 -8.07
C GLY A 94 18.57 -8.10 -7.67
N ASN A 95 18.85 -8.94 -8.66
CA ASN A 95 19.12 -10.36 -8.46
C ASN A 95 20.54 -10.59 -7.93
N MET A 96 20.64 -11.39 -6.87
CA MET A 96 21.90 -11.87 -6.30
C MET A 96 21.91 -13.41 -6.32
N GLY A 97 21.97 -13.97 -7.51
CA GLY A 97 21.84 -15.42 -7.72
C GLY A 97 20.40 -15.90 -7.52
N LYS A 98 20.15 -16.72 -6.47
CA LYS A 98 18.79 -17.19 -6.14
C LYS A 98 18.05 -16.25 -5.19
N ASN A 99 18.69 -15.20 -4.74
CA ASN A 99 18.15 -14.22 -3.82
C ASN A 99 17.96 -12.90 -4.57
N THR A 100 16.98 -12.12 -4.17
CA THR A 100 16.72 -10.78 -4.72
C THR A 100 16.54 -9.82 -3.56
N ILE A 101 17.18 -8.68 -3.66
CA ILE A 101 17.00 -7.58 -2.71
C ILE A 101 16.30 -6.43 -3.41
N ALA A 102 15.54 -5.65 -2.66
CA ALA A 102 14.89 -4.45 -3.16
C ALA A 102 14.92 -3.36 -2.11
N LEU A 103 14.94 -2.12 -2.59
CA LEU A 103 14.83 -0.92 -1.77
C LEU A 103 13.81 0.02 -2.41
N SER A 104 13.06 0.75 -1.58
CA SER A 104 12.20 1.82 -2.08
C SER A 104 12.10 2.98 -1.11
N ILE A 105 11.74 4.12 -1.68
CA ILE A 105 11.40 5.34 -0.97
C ILE A 105 10.04 5.80 -1.48
N LYS A 106 9.10 6.04 -0.57
CA LYS A 106 7.78 6.63 -0.82
C LYS A 106 7.66 7.91 -0.02
N SER A 107 7.36 9.02 -0.69
CA SER A 107 7.22 10.35 -0.10
C SER A 107 5.92 11.00 -0.53
N PHE A 108 5.30 11.72 0.39
CA PHE A 108 4.07 12.48 0.15
C PHE A 108 4.35 13.97 0.17
N ASP A 109 3.66 14.69 -0.69
CA ASP A 109 3.62 16.14 -0.78
C ASP A 109 2.17 16.59 -0.54
N PHE A 110 1.96 17.24 0.59
CA PHE A 110 0.63 17.74 1.00
C PHE A 110 0.40 19.19 0.57
N GLY A 111 1.39 19.80 -0.12
CA GLY A 111 1.38 21.22 -0.41
C GLY A 111 1.51 22.09 0.83
N ASP A 112 1.31 23.38 0.66
CA ASP A 112 1.35 24.37 1.72
C ASP A 112 0.00 24.57 2.38
N ILE A 113 -0.08 24.26 3.68
CA ILE A 113 -1.30 24.40 4.49
C ILE A 113 -1.19 25.69 5.31
N ALA A 114 -2.23 26.51 5.30
CA ALA A 114 -2.26 27.74 6.08
C ALA A 114 -2.15 27.43 7.58
N HIS A 115 -1.19 28.07 8.25
CA HIS A 115 -1.01 27.96 9.69
C HIS A 115 -1.98 28.92 10.39
N THR A 116 -3.01 28.38 11.03
CA THR A 116 -4.01 29.13 11.78
C THR A 116 -3.77 29.00 13.29
N THR A 117 -4.01 30.07 14.03
CA THR A 117 -3.90 30.12 15.50
C THR A 117 -5.14 30.79 16.10
N ALA A 118 -5.26 30.79 17.42
CA ALA A 118 -6.32 31.53 18.11
C ALA A 118 -6.28 33.03 17.79
N ASP A 119 -5.07 33.61 17.59
CA ASP A 119 -4.87 35.02 17.26
C ASP A 119 -4.99 35.30 15.76
N ASP A 120 -4.84 34.28 14.91
CA ASP A 120 -4.96 34.37 13.46
C ASP A 120 -5.79 33.18 12.89
N PRO A 121 -7.10 33.15 13.16
CA PRO A 121 -7.95 32.03 12.75
C PRO A 121 -8.18 31.94 11.23
N THR A 122 -7.87 32.98 10.51
CA THR A 122 -8.01 33.02 9.04
C THR A 122 -6.73 32.75 8.30
N GLY A 123 -5.57 32.65 9.00
CA GLY A 123 -4.26 32.51 8.37
C GLY A 123 -3.83 33.78 7.59
N ALA A 124 -4.34 34.97 7.98
CA ALA A 124 -4.03 36.24 7.32
C ALA A 124 -2.54 36.62 7.41
N SER A 125 -1.81 36.04 8.36
CA SER A 125 -0.35 36.19 8.46
C SER A 125 0.41 35.61 7.27
N GLY A 126 -0.22 34.77 6.45
CA GLY A 126 0.39 34.09 5.32
C GLY A 126 1.42 33.02 5.70
N LYS A 127 1.49 32.64 6.97
CA LYS A 127 2.36 31.52 7.41
C LYS A 127 1.75 30.20 6.95
N THR A 128 2.60 29.31 6.44
CA THR A 128 2.20 27.97 5.99
C THR A 128 3.08 26.90 6.66
N PHE A 129 2.60 25.67 6.66
CA PHE A 129 3.38 24.48 6.99
C PHE A 129 3.04 23.36 5.99
N SER A 130 3.96 22.44 5.78
CA SER A 130 3.76 21.28 4.91
C SER A 130 4.09 20.01 5.68
N PRO A 131 3.14 19.09 5.89
CA PRO A 131 3.43 17.78 6.44
C PRO A 131 4.37 16.99 5.54
N GLN A 132 5.19 16.14 6.14
CA GLN A 132 6.12 15.27 5.41
C GLN A 132 5.96 13.83 5.89
N PHE A 133 5.49 12.95 5.02
CA PHE A 133 5.38 11.52 5.28
C PHE A 133 6.36 10.79 4.38
N LEU A 134 7.20 9.97 4.99
CA LEU A 134 8.28 9.24 4.32
C LEU A 134 8.24 7.77 4.75
N THR A 135 8.24 6.86 3.78
CA THR A 135 8.42 5.43 4.04
C THR A 135 9.63 4.92 3.25
N ILE A 136 10.58 4.33 3.94
CA ILE A 136 11.72 3.62 3.33
C ILE A 136 11.50 2.14 3.54
N THR A 137 11.57 1.36 2.45
CA THR A 137 11.35 -0.09 2.51
C THR A 137 12.57 -0.84 2.01
N ALA A 138 13.00 -1.84 2.76
CA ALA A 138 13.99 -2.84 2.31
C ALA A 138 13.33 -4.21 2.22
N GLY A 139 13.48 -4.88 1.10
CA GLY A 139 12.88 -6.17 0.81
C GLY A 139 13.91 -7.24 0.44
N TYR A 140 13.59 -8.46 0.80
CA TYR A 140 14.32 -9.66 0.45
C TYR A 140 13.36 -10.72 -0.06
N SER A 141 13.71 -11.36 -1.16
CA SER A 141 12.94 -12.47 -1.71
C SER A 141 13.83 -13.58 -2.21
N LYS A 142 13.28 -14.79 -2.21
CA LYS A 142 13.97 -16.00 -2.69
C LYS A 142 13.00 -16.93 -3.39
N ALA A 143 13.37 -17.35 -4.59
CA ALA A 143 12.78 -18.51 -5.25
C ALA A 143 13.31 -19.79 -4.58
N TYR A 144 12.51 -20.41 -3.73
CA TYR A 144 12.88 -21.63 -3.04
C TYR A 144 12.84 -22.85 -3.97
N THR A 145 11.79 -22.89 -4.79
CA THR A 145 11.65 -23.84 -5.90
C THR A 145 11.13 -23.10 -7.12
N ASP A 146 11.02 -23.79 -8.26
CA ASP A 146 10.40 -23.23 -9.47
C ASP A 146 8.92 -22.80 -9.27
N ARG A 147 8.30 -23.25 -8.16
CA ARG A 147 6.88 -23.03 -7.88
C ARG A 147 6.61 -22.21 -6.64
N ILE A 148 7.57 -22.08 -5.73
CA ILE A 148 7.39 -21.44 -4.44
C ILE A 148 8.41 -20.34 -4.28
N ARG A 149 7.90 -19.13 -3.99
CA ARG A 149 8.68 -17.94 -3.63
C ARG A 149 8.29 -17.44 -2.27
N PHE A 150 9.26 -17.01 -1.51
CA PHE A 150 9.08 -16.35 -0.21
C PHE A 150 9.71 -14.97 -0.26
N GLY A 151 9.09 -14.02 0.42
CA GLY A 151 9.64 -12.69 0.57
C GLY A 151 9.26 -12.07 1.89
N ALA A 152 10.10 -11.14 2.32
CA ALA A 152 9.85 -10.31 3.48
C ALA A 152 10.36 -8.89 3.23
N SER A 153 9.74 -7.91 3.86
CA SER A 153 10.21 -6.53 3.85
C SER A 153 10.11 -5.89 5.23
N ILE A 154 10.96 -4.90 5.44
CA ILE A 154 10.92 -3.99 6.59
C ILE A 154 10.70 -2.58 6.06
N LYS A 155 9.81 -1.84 6.72
CA LYS A 155 9.47 -0.46 6.41
C LYS A 155 9.84 0.42 7.59
N LEU A 156 10.56 1.49 7.32
CA LEU A 156 10.77 2.59 8.25
C LEU A 156 9.78 3.69 7.88
N VAL A 157 8.91 4.04 8.81
CA VAL A 157 7.83 5.01 8.62
C VAL A 157 8.14 6.24 9.44
N ASN A 158 8.08 7.39 8.82
CA ASN A 158 8.23 8.69 9.47
C ASN A 158 7.12 9.62 9.02
N GLU A 159 6.37 10.15 9.96
CA GLU A 159 5.36 11.19 9.76
C GLU A 159 5.81 12.43 10.54
N THR A 160 5.95 13.56 9.86
CA THR A 160 6.32 14.84 10.48
C THR A 160 5.25 15.87 10.15
N ILE A 161 4.73 16.51 11.19
CA ILE A 161 3.75 17.59 11.08
C ILE A 161 4.26 18.75 11.95
N MET A 162 4.67 19.83 11.33
CA MET A 162 5.32 20.97 12.01
C MET A 162 6.51 20.50 12.84
N GLN A 163 6.44 20.60 14.16
CA GLN A 163 7.50 20.20 15.11
C GLN A 163 7.15 18.93 15.89
N THR A 164 6.18 18.16 15.41
CA THR A 164 5.87 16.83 15.93
C THR A 164 6.21 15.77 14.90
N ASN A 165 6.66 14.63 15.36
CA ASN A 165 6.91 13.47 14.51
C ASN A 165 6.45 12.17 15.16
N ALA A 166 6.09 11.20 14.30
CA ALA A 166 5.87 9.82 14.69
C ALA A 166 6.79 8.93 13.86
N ASN A 167 7.48 8.00 14.51
CA ASN A 167 8.36 7.04 13.87
C ASN A 167 7.88 5.63 14.13
N GLY A 168 7.93 4.79 13.12
CA GLY A 168 7.50 3.40 13.21
C GLY A 168 8.31 2.45 12.35
N VAL A 169 8.11 1.17 12.65
CA VAL A 169 8.68 0.07 11.88
C VAL A 169 7.55 -0.91 11.56
N ALA A 170 7.41 -1.27 10.29
CA ALA A 170 6.45 -2.28 9.85
C ALA A 170 7.15 -3.41 9.10
N PHE A 171 6.55 -4.59 9.13
CA PHE A 171 7.04 -5.79 8.46
C PHE A 171 5.97 -6.35 7.54
N ASP A 172 6.39 -6.80 6.36
CA ASP A 172 5.56 -7.60 5.47
C ASP A 172 6.20 -8.97 5.26
N MET A 173 5.36 -9.99 5.07
CA MET A 173 5.79 -11.34 4.74
C MET A 173 4.85 -11.92 3.68
N GLY A 174 5.41 -12.51 2.64
CA GLY A 174 4.64 -13.04 1.54
C GLY A 174 5.11 -14.37 1.01
N VAL A 175 4.17 -15.07 0.39
CA VAL A 175 4.39 -16.33 -0.32
C VAL A 175 3.65 -16.26 -1.65
N GLN A 176 4.31 -16.74 -2.71
CA GLN A 176 3.66 -17.01 -4.00
C GLN A 176 3.87 -18.47 -4.37
N TYR A 177 2.83 -19.12 -4.88
CA TYR A 177 2.84 -20.50 -5.33
C TYR A 177 2.26 -20.61 -6.74
N THR A 178 3.01 -21.22 -7.64
CA THR A 178 2.57 -21.56 -9.01
C THR A 178 2.19 -23.04 -9.08
N HIS A 179 0.96 -23.33 -9.46
CA HIS A 179 0.50 -24.70 -9.58
C HIS A 179 1.19 -25.43 -10.76
N GLY A 180 1.53 -26.72 -10.55
CA GLY A 180 2.36 -27.45 -11.52
C GLY A 180 1.69 -27.86 -12.83
N SER A 181 0.38 -27.94 -12.87
CA SER A 181 -0.37 -28.44 -14.03
C SER A 181 -1.61 -27.61 -14.38
N LEU A 182 -2.05 -26.71 -13.51
CA LEU A 182 -3.13 -25.77 -13.78
C LEU A 182 -2.54 -24.38 -13.98
N PRO A 183 -3.11 -23.55 -14.86
CA PRO A 183 -2.70 -22.16 -15.02
C PRO A 183 -3.21 -21.31 -13.84
N LEU A 184 -2.80 -21.68 -12.63
CA LEU A 184 -3.25 -21.11 -11.35
C LEU A 184 -2.05 -20.72 -10.51
N ASN A 185 -2.04 -19.47 -10.04
CA ASN A 185 -1.11 -18.96 -9.05
C ASN A 185 -1.88 -18.58 -7.78
N LEU A 186 -1.28 -18.81 -6.63
CA LEU A 186 -1.81 -18.44 -5.34
C LEU A 186 -0.81 -17.52 -4.62
N GLY A 187 -1.32 -16.57 -3.86
CA GLY A 187 -0.53 -15.66 -3.06
C GLY A 187 -1.14 -15.46 -1.69
N ILE A 188 -0.27 -15.38 -0.70
CA ILE A 188 -0.64 -14.97 0.67
C ILE A 188 0.37 -13.91 1.08
N VAL A 189 -0.11 -12.81 1.63
CA VAL A 189 0.75 -11.78 2.18
C VAL A 189 0.14 -11.18 3.43
N LEU A 190 0.98 -10.98 4.43
CA LEU A 190 0.69 -10.25 5.66
C LEU A 190 1.46 -8.95 5.58
N ARG A 191 0.77 -7.81 5.69
CA ARG A 191 1.36 -6.49 5.52
C ARG A 191 1.23 -5.63 6.77
N ASN A 192 2.17 -4.71 6.92
CA ASN A 192 2.17 -3.62 7.89
C ASN A 192 2.09 -4.09 9.36
N LEU A 193 2.65 -5.25 9.68
CA LEU A 193 2.79 -5.69 11.07
C LEU A 193 3.86 -4.86 11.78
N GLY A 194 3.53 -4.22 12.88
CA GLY A 194 4.50 -3.45 13.64
C GLY A 194 3.99 -3.02 15.02
N PRO A 195 4.88 -2.47 15.84
CA PRO A 195 4.49 -1.85 17.10
C PRO A 195 3.69 -0.57 16.83
N LYS A 196 2.99 -0.10 17.86
CA LYS A 196 2.29 1.18 17.81
C LYS A 196 3.25 2.32 17.55
N MET A 197 2.79 3.32 16.80
CA MET A 197 3.44 4.61 16.63
C MET A 197 2.83 5.63 17.59
N GLN A 198 3.58 6.71 17.87
CA GLN A 198 3.12 7.78 18.73
C GLN A 198 3.77 9.09 18.29
N TYR A 199 2.98 10.16 18.24
CA TYR A 199 3.51 11.49 18.00
C TYR A 199 4.19 12.04 19.24
N ALA A 200 5.36 12.68 19.02
CA ALA A 200 6.12 13.41 20.02
C ALA A 200 6.74 14.65 19.39
N GLY A 201 6.99 15.69 20.18
CA GLY A 201 7.64 16.91 19.70
C GLY A 201 7.19 18.15 20.44
N SER A 202 7.87 19.27 20.17
CA SER A 202 7.69 20.52 20.90
C SER A 202 6.31 21.19 20.70
N ASN A 203 5.59 20.89 19.60
CA ASN A 203 4.21 21.38 19.45
C ASN A 203 3.22 20.73 20.46
N LEU A 204 3.64 19.68 21.15
CA LEU A 204 2.87 19.05 22.24
C LEU A 204 3.25 19.59 23.62
N GLU A 205 4.14 20.56 23.68
CA GLU A 205 4.54 21.24 24.92
C GLU A 205 3.75 22.53 25.06
N GLN A 206 3.20 22.76 26.25
CA GLN A 206 2.51 23.98 26.62
C GLN A 206 3.19 24.61 27.83
N SER A 207 3.40 25.91 27.74
CA SER A 207 3.84 26.72 28.89
C SER A 207 2.60 27.39 29.48
N ILE A 208 2.36 27.14 30.75
CA ILE A 208 1.20 27.68 31.47
C ILE A 208 1.72 28.42 32.70
N GLN A 209 1.33 29.66 32.85
CA GLN A 209 1.53 30.38 34.09
C GLN A 209 0.50 29.91 35.10
N PRO A 210 0.87 29.41 36.30
CA PRO A 210 -0.09 28.98 37.30
C PRO A 210 -1.01 30.12 37.69
N ASP A 211 -2.28 29.79 37.90
CA ASP A 211 -3.24 30.73 38.49
C ASP A 211 -2.74 31.19 39.88
N ASP A 212 -2.93 32.46 40.23
CA ASP A 212 -2.44 33.08 41.46
C ASP A 212 -0.87 33.24 41.54
N SER A 213 -0.12 33.10 40.45
CA SER A 213 1.32 33.36 40.45
C SER A 213 1.64 34.84 40.51
N GLU A 214 2.69 35.20 41.28
CA GLU A 214 3.23 36.57 41.31
C GLU A 214 3.91 36.93 39.98
N SER A 215 3.94 38.22 39.66
CA SER A 215 4.65 38.73 38.47
C SER A 215 6.13 38.33 38.49
N GLY A 216 6.56 37.55 37.49
CA GLY A 216 7.92 37.03 37.40
C GLY A 216 8.09 35.58 37.83
N THR A 217 6.99 34.87 38.17
CA THR A 217 6.99 33.42 38.36
C THR A 217 7.38 32.71 37.05
N ILE A 218 8.19 31.67 37.14
CA ILE A 218 8.63 30.86 36.01
C ILE A 218 7.39 30.06 35.51
N ASP A 219 7.16 30.09 34.22
CA ASP A 219 6.11 29.27 33.56
C ASP A 219 6.37 27.78 33.81
N GLU A 220 5.30 27.04 34.10
CA GLU A 220 5.36 25.58 34.15
C GLU A 220 5.20 25.00 32.74
N HIS A 221 6.05 24.05 32.40
CA HIS A 221 6.01 23.35 31.12
C HIS A 221 5.25 22.03 31.27
N PHE A 222 4.21 21.88 30.49
CA PHE A 222 3.43 20.64 30.40
C PHE A 222 3.62 20.01 29.03
N GLN A 223 3.87 18.71 29.01
CA GLN A 223 3.90 17.93 27.79
C GLN A 223 2.62 17.14 27.64
N ILE A 224 1.92 17.33 26.52
CA ILE A 224 0.78 16.54 26.13
C ILE A 224 1.31 15.22 25.55
N ILE A 225 0.94 14.10 26.17
CA ILE A 225 1.29 12.77 25.67
C ILE A 225 0.23 12.35 24.67
N ALA A 226 0.58 12.30 23.39
CA ALA A 226 -0.32 11.82 22.34
C ALA A 226 -0.66 10.32 22.54
N GLN A 227 -1.86 9.92 22.18
CA GLN A 227 -2.26 8.51 22.26
C GLN A 227 -1.50 7.69 21.20
N PRO A 228 -0.87 6.56 21.56
CA PRO A 228 -0.27 5.69 20.57
C PRO A 228 -1.33 5.00 19.72
N PHE A 229 -1.05 4.86 18.42
CA PHE A 229 -1.93 4.26 17.43
C PHE A 229 -1.32 3.02 16.78
N ASP A 230 -2.18 2.10 16.33
CA ASP A 230 -1.77 0.88 15.64
C ASP A 230 -1.50 1.17 14.16
N LEU A 231 -0.61 0.36 13.54
CA LEU A 231 -0.39 0.36 12.10
C LEU A 231 -1.50 -0.44 11.39
N PRO A 232 -1.82 -0.10 10.12
CA PRO A 232 -2.91 -0.72 9.36
C PRO A 232 -2.52 -2.11 8.83
N ALA A 233 -2.43 -3.09 9.73
CA ALA A 233 -2.09 -4.46 9.37
C ALA A 233 -3.18 -5.12 8.54
N SER A 234 -2.79 -5.86 7.51
CA SER A 234 -3.73 -6.62 6.66
C SER A 234 -3.19 -7.98 6.25
N LEU A 235 -4.10 -8.94 6.10
CA LEU A 235 -3.86 -10.26 5.50
C LEU A 235 -4.55 -10.33 4.16
N ASN A 236 -3.79 -10.66 3.11
CA ASN A 236 -4.32 -10.81 1.76
C ASN A 236 -4.14 -12.26 1.29
N ILE A 237 -5.19 -12.83 0.71
CA ILE A 237 -5.19 -14.15 0.10
C ILE A 237 -5.67 -14.00 -1.33
N SER A 238 -4.82 -14.34 -2.28
CA SER A 238 -5.04 -14.06 -3.70
C SER A 238 -4.90 -15.30 -4.57
N ALA A 239 -5.61 -15.28 -5.69
CA ALA A 239 -5.50 -16.27 -6.75
C ALA A 239 -5.51 -15.57 -8.11
N THR A 240 -4.70 -16.08 -9.03
CA THR A 240 -4.70 -15.66 -10.44
C THR A 240 -4.88 -16.88 -11.31
N TYR A 241 -5.86 -16.85 -12.20
CA TYR A 241 -6.13 -17.87 -13.19
C TYR A 241 -5.89 -17.33 -14.60
N ALA A 242 -5.06 -18.00 -15.39
CA ALA A 242 -4.74 -17.64 -16.76
C ALA A 242 -5.35 -18.64 -17.75
N PRO A 243 -6.62 -18.44 -18.20
CA PRO A 243 -7.26 -19.35 -19.14
C PRO A 243 -6.54 -19.48 -20.48
N ILE A 244 -5.88 -18.40 -20.88
CA ILE A 244 -4.95 -18.34 -22.01
C ILE A 244 -3.74 -17.47 -21.59
N ASP A 245 -2.61 -17.59 -22.26
CA ASP A 245 -1.38 -16.86 -21.90
C ASP A 245 -1.57 -15.35 -21.89
N ALA A 246 -2.40 -14.83 -22.79
CA ALA A 246 -2.68 -13.40 -22.90
C ALA A 246 -3.61 -12.87 -21.80
N LEU A 247 -4.50 -13.69 -21.20
CA LEU A 247 -5.53 -13.23 -20.27
C LEU A 247 -5.29 -13.79 -18.89
N LYS A 248 -5.21 -12.90 -17.90
CA LYS A 248 -5.15 -13.25 -16.47
C LYS A 248 -6.36 -12.67 -15.75
N LEU A 249 -7.00 -13.52 -14.95
CA LEU A 249 -8.10 -13.16 -14.06
C LEU A 249 -7.58 -13.23 -12.63
N HIS A 250 -7.74 -12.14 -11.89
CA HIS A 250 -7.21 -11.96 -10.56
C HIS A 250 -8.32 -11.86 -9.53
N GLY A 251 -8.13 -12.46 -8.37
CA GLY A 251 -8.96 -12.30 -7.20
C GLY A 251 -8.11 -12.19 -5.95
N ASN A 252 -8.47 -11.29 -5.05
CA ASN A 252 -7.83 -11.11 -3.77
C ASN A 252 -8.87 -10.86 -2.69
N PHE A 253 -8.78 -11.58 -1.59
CA PHE A 253 -9.49 -11.29 -0.36
C PHE A 253 -8.52 -10.57 0.59
N GLU A 254 -8.91 -9.39 1.04
CA GLU A 254 -8.18 -8.61 2.04
C GLU A 254 -8.97 -8.57 3.34
N ASN A 255 -8.36 -9.10 4.41
CA ASN A 255 -8.78 -8.89 5.77
C ASN A 255 -7.97 -7.73 6.36
N ASN A 256 -8.62 -6.62 6.65
CA ASN A 256 -8.01 -5.43 7.22
C ASN A 256 -8.33 -5.36 8.71
N ALA A 257 -7.31 -5.27 9.57
CA ALA A 257 -7.49 -5.23 11.02
C ALA A 257 -8.22 -3.96 11.51
N PHE A 258 -8.11 -2.85 10.75
CA PHE A 258 -8.62 -1.53 11.09
C PHE A 258 -9.52 -0.93 10.00
N GLY A 259 -10.02 -1.76 9.11
CA GLY A 259 -10.90 -1.40 8.01
C GLY A 259 -11.91 -2.51 7.72
N PHE A 260 -12.71 -2.31 6.70
CA PHE A 260 -13.62 -3.34 6.22
C PHE A 260 -12.84 -4.41 5.44
N ASN A 261 -13.31 -5.66 5.55
CA ASN A 261 -12.85 -6.72 4.68
C ASN A 261 -13.27 -6.44 3.25
N GLN A 262 -12.44 -6.82 2.27
CA GLN A 262 -12.68 -6.51 0.87
C GLN A 262 -12.40 -7.71 -0.02
N PHE A 263 -13.21 -7.84 -1.08
CA PHE A 263 -12.85 -8.63 -2.23
C PHE A 263 -12.42 -7.73 -3.37
N HIS A 264 -11.27 -8.02 -3.96
CA HIS A 264 -10.76 -7.36 -5.15
C HIS A 264 -10.83 -8.33 -6.32
N GLY A 265 -11.36 -7.88 -7.44
CA GLY A 265 -11.37 -8.59 -8.70
C GLY A 265 -10.69 -7.80 -9.80
N GLY A 266 -9.95 -8.46 -10.67
CA GLY A 266 -9.28 -7.78 -11.79
C GLY A 266 -9.07 -8.69 -12.98
N ALA A 267 -8.90 -8.08 -14.16
CA ALA A 267 -8.53 -8.76 -15.39
C ALA A 267 -7.41 -7.99 -16.10
N GLU A 268 -6.46 -8.72 -16.63
CA GLU A 268 -5.31 -8.21 -17.36
C GLU A 268 -5.21 -8.93 -18.70
N TYR A 269 -5.01 -8.18 -19.78
CA TYR A 269 -4.74 -8.71 -21.10
C TYR A 269 -3.39 -8.22 -21.60
N ASN A 270 -2.51 -9.16 -22.01
CA ASN A 270 -1.15 -8.91 -22.45
C ASN A 270 -1.04 -9.23 -23.95
N LEU A 271 -0.39 -8.35 -24.69
CA LEU A 271 -0.14 -8.47 -26.11
C LEU A 271 1.32 -8.18 -26.42
N THR A 272 1.95 -8.97 -27.30
CA THR A 272 3.24 -8.64 -27.86
C THR A 272 3.07 -8.25 -29.33
N LEU A 273 3.34 -7.00 -29.68
CA LEU A 273 3.19 -6.43 -31.02
C LEU A 273 4.55 -5.95 -31.53
N ALA A 274 5.11 -6.65 -32.51
CA ALA A 274 6.40 -6.28 -33.14
C ALA A 274 7.55 -6.05 -32.12
N GLY A 275 7.58 -6.83 -31.04
CA GLY A 275 8.60 -6.72 -29.99
C GLY A 275 8.28 -5.69 -28.89
N LEU A 276 7.14 -5.03 -28.97
CA LEU A 276 6.59 -4.21 -27.92
C LEU A 276 5.60 -5.04 -27.08
N ASP A 277 5.86 -5.19 -25.81
CA ASP A 277 4.91 -5.82 -24.89
C ASP A 277 3.95 -4.76 -24.36
N VAL A 278 2.67 -5.00 -24.55
CA VAL A 278 1.58 -4.10 -24.14
C VAL A 278 0.66 -4.85 -23.19
N TRP A 279 0.24 -4.20 -22.12
CA TRP A 279 -0.80 -4.71 -21.25
C TRP A 279 -1.91 -3.68 -21.09
N VAL A 280 -3.14 -4.17 -20.92
CA VAL A 280 -4.31 -3.40 -20.50
C VAL A 280 -5.04 -4.18 -19.44
N GLY A 281 -5.64 -3.50 -18.49
CA GLY A 281 -6.36 -4.18 -17.42
C GLY A 281 -7.27 -3.25 -16.63
N GLY A 282 -8.09 -3.87 -15.83
CA GLY A 282 -8.98 -3.16 -14.92
C GLY A 282 -9.37 -4.04 -13.74
N GLY A 283 -9.84 -3.39 -12.70
CA GLY A 283 -10.24 -4.05 -11.46
C GLY A 283 -11.32 -3.29 -10.72
N THR A 284 -11.87 -3.97 -9.74
CA THR A 284 -12.86 -3.43 -8.82
C THR A 284 -12.72 -4.09 -7.46
N ASN A 285 -13.26 -3.47 -6.43
CA ASN A 285 -13.36 -4.07 -5.10
C ASN A 285 -14.79 -4.00 -4.58
N LEU A 286 -15.10 -4.92 -3.67
CA LEU A 286 -16.36 -5.01 -2.96
C LEU A 286 -16.06 -5.08 -1.46
N TYR A 287 -16.63 -4.16 -0.68
CA TYR A 287 -16.58 -4.23 0.78
C TYR A 287 -17.53 -5.31 1.30
N LEU A 288 -17.07 -6.03 2.30
CA LEU A 288 -17.88 -6.97 3.06
C LEU A 288 -18.27 -6.29 4.37
N VAL A 289 -19.55 -6.02 4.52
CA VAL A 289 -20.13 -5.37 5.70
C VAL A 289 -20.87 -6.43 6.49
N ASP A 290 -20.73 -6.40 7.81
CA ASP A 290 -21.48 -7.27 8.70
C ASP A 290 -22.88 -6.67 8.94
N ASP A 291 -23.92 -7.50 8.94
CA ASP A 291 -25.34 -7.08 9.12
C ASP A 291 -25.65 -6.41 10.47
N ASP A 292 -24.70 -6.44 11.42
CA ASP A 292 -24.84 -5.86 12.78
C ASP A 292 -24.47 -4.34 12.85
N THR A 293 -24.25 -3.70 11.70
CA THR A 293 -23.86 -2.30 11.66
C THR A 293 -25.07 -1.39 11.69
N ASP A 294 -25.17 -0.54 12.71
CA ASP A 294 -26.13 0.56 12.78
C ASP A 294 -26.01 1.41 11.51
N GLY A 295 -27.10 1.90 10.92
CA GLY A 295 -27.20 2.56 9.59
C GLY A 295 -26.20 3.67 9.26
N TRP A 296 -25.22 3.95 10.11
CA TRP A 296 -24.01 4.73 9.87
C TRP A 296 -23.04 4.06 8.89
N ASP A 297 -23.07 2.74 8.82
CA ASP A 297 -22.09 1.97 8.06
C ASP A 297 -22.47 1.80 6.59
N GLU A 298 -23.74 1.97 6.23
CA GLU A 298 -24.16 1.95 4.82
C GLU A 298 -23.51 3.08 4.00
N ASP A 299 -23.30 4.27 4.60
CA ASP A 299 -22.64 5.39 3.92
C ASP A 299 -21.11 5.22 3.89
N LEU A 300 -20.51 4.58 4.87
CA LEU A 300 -19.07 4.28 4.91
C LEU A 300 -18.67 3.16 3.94
N THR A 301 -19.61 2.29 3.57
CA THR A 301 -19.40 1.19 2.62
C THR A 301 -19.66 1.57 1.18
N LYS A 302 -20.21 2.78 0.93
CA LYS A 302 -20.23 3.32 -0.42
C LYS A 302 -18.81 3.36 -0.95
N ASN A 303 -18.60 2.60 -1.99
CA ASN A 303 -17.30 2.27 -2.54
C ASN A 303 -16.72 3.49 -3.27
N ASN A 304 -16.15 4.44 -2.52
CA ASN A 304 -15.59 5.67 -3.07
C ASN A 304 -14.51 5.42 -4.14
N PHE A 305 -13.95 4.18 -4.19
CA PHE A 305 -12.91 3.79 -5.14
C PHE A 305 -13.23 2.41 -5.78
N ALA A 306 -14.41 2.30 -6.39
CA ALA A 306 -14.91 1.00 -6.84
C ALA A 306 -14.23 0.46 -8.10
N THR A 307 -13.81 1.32 -9.01
CA THR A 307 -13.34 0.88 -10.33
C THR A 307 -11.98 1.48 -10.65
N SER A 308 -11.12 0.68 -11.24
CA SER A 308 -9.81 1.07 -11.71
C SER A 308 -9.51 0.46 -13.07
N PHE A 309 -8.69 1.11 -13.86
CA PHE A 309 -8.21 0.61 -15.13
C PHE A 309 -6.87 1.25 -15.49
N GLY A 310 -6.18 0.64 -16.42
CA GLY A 310 -4.90 1.13 -16.88
C GLY A 310 -4.31 0.29 -17.99
N GLY A 311 -3.15 0.70 -18.40
CA GLY A 311 -2.38 0.02 -19.42
C GLY A 311 -0.95 0.53 -19.43
N GLY A 312 -0.12 -0.16 -20.14
CA GLY A 312 1.28 0.20 -20.29
C GLY A 312 1.94 -0.58 -21.40
N PHE A 313 3.17 -0.22 -21.65
CA PHE A 313 4.01 -0.92 -22.60
C PHE A 313 5.44 -1.06 -22.08
N SER A 314 6.13 -2.06 -22.61
CA SER A 314 7.53 -2.34 -22.33
C SER A 314 8.26 -2.61 -23.65
N LEU A 315 9.34 -1.88 -23.86
CA LEU A 315 10.14 -1.93 -25.08
C LEU A 315 11.56 -2.42 -24.75
N PRO A 316 11.95 -3.61 -25.22
CA PRO A 316 13.33 -4.05 -25.12
C PRO A 316 14.23 -3.25 -26.07
N MET A 317 15.27 -2.62 -25.50
CA MET A 317 16.27 -1.80 -26.21
C MET A 317 17.67 -2.34 -25.96
N GLY A 318 18.01 -3.44 -26.63
CA GLY A 318 19.30 -4.12 -26.43
C GLY A 318 19.36 -4.79 -25.04
N ALA A 319 20.27 -4.33 -24.17
CA ALA A 319 20.37 -4.82 -22.80
C ALA A 319 19.39 -4.15 -21.84
N LEU A 320 18.74 -3.07 -22.25
CA LEU A 320 17.79 -2.32 -21.46
C LEU A 320 16.35 -2.72 -21.83
N ASN A 321 15.47 -2.69 -20.85
CA ASN A 321 14.04 -2.76 -21.06
C ASN A 321 13.40 -1.50 -20.47
N PHE A 322 12.73 -0.71 -21.30
CA PHE A 322 12.07 0.53 -20.89
C PHE A 322 10.57 0.36 -20.94
N GLY A 323 9.89 0.68 -19.86
CA GLY A 323 8.44 0.60 -19.74
C GLY A 323 7.81 1.88 -19.23
N VAL A 324 6.58 2.11 -19.67
CA VAL A 324 5.71 3.16 -19.17
C VAL A 324 4.34 2.58 -18.89
N ASP A 325 3.86 2.80 -17.69
CA ASP A 325 2.56 2.34 -17.25
C ASP A 325 1.73 3.52 -16.74
N TYR A 326 0.44 3.49 -17.02
CA TYR A 326 -0.54 4.44 -16.49
C TYR A 326 -1.70 3.67 -15.86
N GLY A 327 -2.08 4.08 -14.67
CA GLY A 327 -3.22 3.54 -13.95
C GLY A 327 -4.11 4.66 -13.41
N ILE A 328 -5.40 4.43 -13.41
CA ILE A 328 -6.38 5.34 -12.83
C ILE A 328 -7.35 4.57 -11.95
N LYS A 329 -7.68 5.16 -10.81
CA LYS A 329 -8.69 4.67 -9.89
C LYS A 329 -9.74 5.74 -9.72
N THR A 330 -10.99 5.40 -10.03
CA THR A 330 -12.10 6.37 -9.97
C THR A 330 -12.58 6.55 -8.54
N SER A 331 -12.99 7.76 -8.22
CA SER A 331 -13.67 8.09 -6.97
C SER A 331 -14.85 9.02 -7.25
N GLU A 332 -15.97 8.77 -6.59
CA GLU A 332 -17.15 9.64 -6.69
C GLU A 332 -17.00 10.92 -5.87
N THR A 333 -16.20 10.88 -4.80
CA THR A 333 -16.13 11.97 -3.80
C THR A 333 -14.90 12.85 -3.99
N PHE A 334 -13.72 12.26 -4.30
CA PHE A 334 -12.43 12.95 -4.23
C PHE A 334 -11.77 13.17 -5.60
N GLY A 335 -12.49 12.92 -6.71
CA GLY A 335 -11.89 12.90 -8.03
C GLY A 335 -11.07 11.61 -8.27
N ASN A 336 -10.44 11.53 -9.43
CA ASN A 336 -9.72 10.32 -9.81
C ASN A 336 -8.27 10.36 -9.34
N THR A 337 -7.79 9.23 -8.79
CA THR A 337 -6.37 9.02 -8.52
C THR A 337 -5.68 8.51 -9.77
N GLY A 338 -4.71 9.24 -10.29
CA GLY A 338 -3.92 8.86 -11.46
C GLY A 338 -2.47 8.57 -11.09
N VAL A 339 -1.91 7.51 -11.67
CA VAL A 339 -0.51 7.11 -11.49
C VAL A 339 0.18 6.96 -12.82
N LEU A 340 1.34 7.58 -12.97
CA LEU A 340 2.27 7.38 -14.07
C LEU A 340 3.54 6.72 -13.52
N ALA A 341 3.95 5.61 -14.11
CA ALA A 341 5.15 4.88 -13.72
C ALA A 341 6.08 4.66 -14.90
N PHE A 342 7.37 4.83 -14.64
CA PHE A 342 8.47 4.56 -15.58
C PHE A 342 9.29 3.41 -15.01
N ASN A 343 9.50 2.39 -15.83
CA ASN A 343 10.22 1.17 -15.47
C ASN A 343 11.47 1.03 -16.34
N ILE A 344 12.58 0.70 -15.72
CA ILE A 344 13.84 0.41 -16.43
C ILE A 344 14.39 -0.91 -15.88
N GLY A 345 14.64 -1.87 -16.78
CA GLY A 345 15.28 -3.14 -16.48
C GLY A 345 16.59 -3.32 -17.24
N PHE A 346 17.60 -3.98 -16.65
CA PHE A 346 18.89 -4.28 -17.27
C PHE A 346 19.60 -5.47 -16.64
#